data_fdc2cc26d7e70638231c8740268fdcd6
#
_entry.id   fdc2cc26d7e70638231c8740268fdcd6
#
_cell.length_a   1.000
_cell.length_b   1.000
_cell.length_c   1.000
_cell.angle_alpha   90.00
_cell.angle_beta   90.00
_cell.angle_gamma   90.00
#
_symmetry.space_group_name_H-M   'P 1'
#
loop_
_entity.id
_entity.type
_entity.pdbx_description
1 polymer ?
#
loop_
_entity_poly.entity_id
_entity_poly.type
_entity_poly.pdbx_seq_one_letter_code
_entity_poly.pdbx_strand_id
1 'polypeptide(L)'
;MSDKDQGQVPFEEEQMTDPKPILKADDLSKRYEDGVLAVDHLNLSIYPGEVYCLLGANGAGKTTTINLFLNFIPPTTGTCFINGIDVTKDPLEAKKYIAFVSENVMLYGNFTARQNLDFFAKLGGKTDIAKNDYYQVMHRVSLQEKAFDQRVKNFSKGMRQKLGIAIAVIKDAPGILLDEPTSGLDPKAATEFLEIMAELKKEGKAILMSTHDIFRAKEIGDRVGIMREGRLVMERTREELQHEDLNKIYINYMKSAEQAAA
;
A
#
# COMPACT_ATOMS: atom_id res chain seq x y z
N MET A 1 -24.24 59.16 27.52
CA MET A 1 -24.19 57.81 28.08
C MET A 1 -24.36 56.88 26.90
N SER A 2 -23.28 56.33 26.41
CA SER A 2 -23.22 55.57 25.18
C SER A 2 -22.98 54.10 25.53
N ASP A 3 -23.97 53.27 25.20
CA ASP A 3 -23.87 51.85 25.23
C ASP A 3 -22.92 51.38 24.12
N LYS A 4 -21.92 50.61 24.53
CA LYS A 4 -21.01 49.92 23.60
C LYS A 4 -21.65 48.58 23.23
N ASP A 5 -22.15 48.54 22.02
CA ASP A 5 -22.52 47.31 21.34
C ASP A 5 -21.28 46.42 21.18
N GLN A 6 -21.23 45.32 21.90
CA GLN A 6 -20.16 44.29 21.74
C GLN A 6 -20.64 43.32 20.65
N GLY A 7 -20.20 43.56 19.42
CA GLY A 7 -20.42 42.66 18.32
C GLY A 7 -19.80 41.27 18.62
N GLN A 8 -20.68 40.28 18.82
CA GLN A 8 -20.33 38.88 18.77
C GLN A 8 -19.87 38.51 17.35
N VAL A 9 -18.59 38.16 17.21
CA VAL A 9 -18.07 37.52 15.99
C VAL A 9 -18.67 36.11 15.95
N PRO A 10 -19.34 35.70 14.87
CA PRO A 10 -19.81 34.33 14.74
C PRO A 10 -18.60 33.40 14.66
N PHE A 11 -18.56 32.41 15.54
CA PHE A 11 -17.68 31.24 15.33
C PHE A 11 -18.18 30.53 14.06
N GLU A 12 -17.41 30.63 12.99
CA GLU A 12 -17.58 29.72 11.86
C GLU A 12 -17.26 28.32 12.37
N GLU A 13 -18.28 27.46 12.46
CA GLU A 13 -18.09 26.03 12.59
C GLU A 13 -17.33 25.57 11.36
N GLU A 14 -16.02 25.25 11.52
CA GLU A 14 -15.28 24.48 10.53
C GLU A 14 -16.06 23.19 10.28
N GLN A 15 -16.71 23.12 9.13
CA GLN A 15 -17.32 21.88 8.67
C GLN A 15 -16.21 20.85 8.59
N MET A 16 -16.16 19.91 9.52
CA MET A 16 -15.33 18.71 9.45
C MET A 16 -15.75 17.96 8.19
N THR A 17 -15.06 18.22 7.08
CA THR A 17 -15.24 17.42 5.87
C THR A 17 -14.69 16.04 6.15
N ASP A 18 -15.49 15.01 5.91
CA ASP A 18 -15.02 13.63 6.02
C ASP A 18 -13.70 13.44 5.26
N PRO A 19 -12.72 12.74 5.84
CA PRO A 19 -11.43 12.56 5.21
C PRO A 19 -11.61 11.89 3.84
N LYS A 20 -10.99 12.47 2.80
CA LYS A 20 -11.05 11.90 1.45
C LYS A 20 -10.09 10.70 1.36
N PRO A 21 -10.50 9.58 0.75
CA PRO A 21 -9.62 8.45 0.54
C PRO A 21 -8.49 8.81 -0.42
N ILE A 22 -7.27 8.32 -0.11
CA ILE A 22 -6.11 8.42 -1.01
C ILE A 22 -6.20 7.35 -2.11
N LEU A 23 -6.66 6.14 -1.74
CA LEU A 23 -6.86 5.05 -2.70
C LEU A 23 -8.34 4.67 -2.69
N LYS A 24 -8.99 4.66 -3.86
CA LYS A 24 -10.38 4.26 -4.01
C LYS A 24 -10.56 3.37 -5.23
N ALA A 25 -11.23 2.24 -5.07
CA ALA A 25 -11.81 1.44 -6.14
C ALA A 25 -13.33 1.61 -6.08
N ASP A 26 -13.97 1.79 -7.23
CA ASP A 26 -15.39 2.04 -7.38
C ASP A 26 -15.97 1.09 -8.41
N ASP A 27 -16.71 0.09 -7.94
CA ASP A 27 -17.33 -0.99 -8.73
C ASP A 27 -16.35 -1.67 -9.70
N LEU A 28 -15.11 -1.84 -9.24
CA LEU A 28 -13.97 -2.24 -10.05
C LEU A 28 -14.04 -3.72 -10.43
N SER A 29 -13.96 -4.01 -11.74
CA SER A 29 -13.93 -5.39 -12.22
C SER A 29 -12.86 -5.58 -13.30
N LYS A 30 -12.26 -6.77 -13.31
CA LYS A 30 -11.30 -7.19 -14.34
C LYS A 30 -11.56 -8.61 -14.79
N ARG A 31 -11.93 -8.74 -16.06
CA ARG A 31 -11.96 -10.02 -16.79
C ARG A 31 -10.81 -10.06 -17.79
N TYR A 32 -10.03 -11.12 -17.76
CA TYR A 32 -8.98 -11.37 -18.75
C TYR A 32 -9.54 -11.99 -20.03
N GLU A 33 -8.74 -12.01 -21.11
CA GLU A 33 -9.13 -12.53 -22.42
C GLU A 33 -9.46 -14.04 -22.41
N ASP A 34 -8.83 -14.80 -21.51
CA ASP A 34 -9.11 -16.22 -21.25
C ASP A 34 -10.42 -16.47 -20.50
N GLY A 35 -11.17 -15.41 -20.18
CA GLY A 35 -12.47 -15.46 -19.50
C GLY A 35 -12.37 -15.38 -17.97
N VAL A 36 -11.18 -15.44 -17.37
CA VAL A 36 -11.00 -15.38 -15.92
C VAL A 36 -11.45 -14.03 -15.37
N LEU A 37 -12.42 -14.02 -14.46
CA LEU A 37 -12.86 -12.85 -13.71
C LEU A 37 -11.98 -12.69 -12.46
N ALA A 38 -10.88 -11.94 -12.61
CA ALA A 38 -9.87 -11.83 -11.56
C ALA A 38 -10.18 -10.78 -10.48
N VAL A 39 -11.04 -9.80 -10.79
CA VAL A 39 -11.63 -8.85 -9.83
C VAL A 39 -13.09 -8.67 -10.23
N ASP A 40 -13.99 -8.70 -9.24
CA ASP A 40 -15.44 -8.71 -9.44
C ASP A 40 -16.12 -7.74 -8.47
N HIS A 41 -16.56 -6.60 -9.01
CA HIS A 41 -17.28 -5.53 -8.31
C HIS A 41 -16.60 -5.06 -6.99
N LEU A 42 -15.27 -4.89 -7.01
CA LEU A 42 -14.52 -4.45 -5.85
C LEU A 42 -14.81 -2.98 -5.53
N ASN A 43 -15.27 -2.74 -4.29
CA ASN A 43 -15.37 -1.42 -3.70
C ASN A 43 -14.40 -1.33 -2.53
N LEU A 44 -13.49 -0.34 -2.54
CA LEU A 44 -12.44 -0.17 -1.56
C LEU A 44 -12.10 1.31 -1.40
N SER A 45 -11.93 1.76 -0.16
CA SER A 45 -11.44 3.11 0.15
C SER A 45 -10.42 3.03 1.26
N ILE A 46 -9.25 3.65 1.07
CA ILE A 46 -8.16 3.68 2.06
C ILE A 46 -7.81 5.14 2.33
N TYR A 47 -7.80 5.48 3.61
CA TYR A 47 -7.68 6.84 4.09
C TYR A 47 -6.26 7.17 4.55
N PRO A 48 -5.91 8.47 4.69
CA PRO A 48 -4.64 8.88 5.28
C PRO A 48 -4.42 8.26 6.66
N GLY A 49 -3.21 7.73 6.91
CA GLY A 49 -2.87 7.08 8.18
C GLY A 49 -3.50 5.70 8.38
N GLU A 50 -3.90 5.03 7.31
CA GLU A 50 -4.51 3.71 7.35
C GLU A 50 -3.64 2.66 6.65
N VAL A 51 -3.53 1.48 7.27
CA VAL A 51 -3.02 0.25 6.64
C VAL A 51 -4.18 -0.68 6.37
N TYR A 52 -4.48 -0.91 5.11
CA TYR A 52 -5.45 -1.89 4.64
C TYR A 52 -4.73 -3.15 4.15
N CYS A 53 -5.00 -4.29 4.78
CA CYS A 53 -4.46 -5.57 4.38
C CYS A 53 -5.46 -6.34 3.51
N LEU A 54 -5.12 -6.57 2.25
CA LEU A 54 -5.89 -7.42 1.34
C LEU A 54 -5.37 -8.85 1.44
N LEU A 55 -6.08 -9.68 2.23
CA LEU A 55 -5.71 -11.05 2.55
C LEU A 55 -6.38 -12.03 1.57
N GLY A 56 -5.67 -13.06 1.11
CA GLY A 56 -6.25 -14.09 0.26
C GLY A 56 -5.21 -15.07 -0.28
N ALA A 57 -5.67 -16.21 -0.77
CA ALA A 57 -4.82 -17.20 -1.41
C ALA A 57 -4.20 -16.68 -2.72
N ASN A 58 -3.22 -17.40 -3.26
CA ASN A 58 -2.70 -17.13 -4.60
C ASN A 58 -3.85 -17.29 -5.62
N GLY A 59 -3.91 -16.35 -6.57
CA GLY A 59 -5.01 -16.30 -7.54
C GLY A 59 -6.31 -15.64 -7.06
N ALA A 60 -6.40 -15.18 -5.80
CA ALA A 60 -7.60 -14.51 -5.28
C ALA A 60 -7.93 -13.15 -5.96
N GLY A 61 -6.98 -12.55 -6.70
CA GLY A 61 -7.15 -11.26 -7.38
C GLY A 61 -6.35 -10.09 -6.76
N LYS A 62 -5.59 -10.33 -5.69
CA LYS A 62 -4.83 -9.28 -4.95
C LYS A 62 -3.87 -8.49 -5.85
N THR A 63 -2.95 -9.19 -6.52
CA THR A 63 -1.98 -8.57 -7.46
C THR A 63 -2.69 -7.91 -8.65
N THR A 64 -3.80 -8.48 -9.13
CA THR A 64 -4.62 -7.85 -10.17
C THR A 64 -5.20 -6.52 -9.69
N THR A 65 -5.68 -6.45 -8.45
CA THR A 65 -6.16 -5.21 -7.83
C THR A 65 -5.06 -4.15 -7.77
N ILE A 66 -3.85 -4.51 -7.34
CA ILE A 66 -2.70 -3.60 -7.32
C ILE A 66 -2.35 -3.13 -8.73
N ASN A 67 -2.33 -4.03 -9.73
CA ASN A 67 -2.02 -3.69 -11.12
C ASN A 67 -3.07 -2.74 -11.75
N LEU A 68 -4.34 -2.83 -11.34
CA LEU A 68 -5.40 -1.90 -11.74
C LEU A 68 -5.14 -0.50 -11.16
N PHE A 69 -4.78 -0.38 -9.88
CA PHE A 69 -4.38 0.91 -9.28
C PHE A 69 -3.15 1.52 -9.97
N LEU A 70 -2.18 0.70 -10.36
CA LEU A 70 -0.98 1.15 -11.08
C LEU A 70 -1.24 1.48 -12.56
N ASN A 71 -2.46 1.19 -13.04
CA ASN A 71 -2.80 1.25 -14.47
C ASN A 71 -1.81 0.47 -15.35
N PHE A 72 -1.34 -0.69 -14.85
CA PHE A 72 -0.56 -1.64 -15.64
C PHE A 72 -1.45 -2.49 -16.54
N ILE A 73 -2.71 -2.66 -16.13
CA ILE A 73 -3.78 -3.29 -16.88
C ILE A 73 -5.04 -2.41 -16.81
N PRO A 74 -5.82 -2.27 -17.88
CA PRO A 74 -7.08 -1.54 -17.84
C PRO A 74 -8.16 -2.34 -17.12
N PRO A 75 -9.08 -1.70 -16.38
CA PRO A 75 -10.28 -2.35 -15.86
C PRO A 75 -11.21 -2.80 -16.99
N THR A 76 -12.07 -3.78 -16.73
CA THR A 76 -13.17 -4.15 -17.62
C THR A 76 -14.38 -3.25 -17.37
N THR A 77 -14.70 -3.01 -16.10
CA THR A 77 -15.72 -2.04 -15.65
C THR A 77 -15.26 -1.36 -14.36
N GLY A 78 -15.91 -0.26 -14.00
CA GLY A 78 -15.55 0.52 -12.82
C GLY A 78 -14.26 1.31 -12.99
N THR A 79 -13.75 1.86 -11.89
CA THR A 79 -12.55 2.71 -11.95
C THR A 79 -11.77 2.71 -10.63
N CYS A 80 -10.48 3.08 -10.70
CA CYS A 80 -9.63 3.37 -9.53
C CYS A 80 -9.28 4.85 -9.48
N PHE A 81 -9.18 5.37 -8.26
CA PHE A 81 -8.71 6.73 -8.01
C PHE A 81 -7.50 6.69 -7.06
N ILE A 82 -6.51 7.51 -7.34
CA ILE A 82 -5.39 7.82 -6.45
C ILE A 82 -5.42 9.31 -6.18
N ASN A 83 -5.56 9.70 -4.93
CA ASN A 83 -5.69 11.10 -4.49
C ASN A 83 -6.79 11.86 -5.27
N GLY A 84 -7.90 11.18 -5.55
CA GLY A 84 -9.02 11.72 -6.32
C GLY A 84 -8.83 11.74 -7.85
N ILE A 85 -7.68 11.29 -8.37
CA ILE A 85 -7.37 11.26 -9.80
C ILE A 85 -7.71 9.89 -10.36
N ASP A 86 -8.53 9.83 -11.41
CA ASP A 86 -8.86 8.62 -12.14
C ASP A 86 -7.60 8.09 -12.85
N VAL A 87 -7.17 6.87 -12.49
CA VAL A 87 -5.91 6.29 -12.98
C VAL A 87 -5.93 5.98 -14.47
N THR A 88 -7.11 5.85 -15.08
CA THR A 88 -7.25 5.58 -16.51
C THR A 88 -7.26 6.85 -17.36
N LYS A 89 -7.72 7.97 -16.78
CA LYS A 89 -7.81 9.26 -17.48
C LYS A 89 -6.51 10.04 -17.40
N ASP A 90 -5.86 10.06 -16.23
CA ASP A 90 -4.58 10.75 -16.06
C ASP A 90 -3.58 9.88 -15.26
N PRO A 91 -3.06 8.80 -15.90
CA PRO A 91 -2.17 7.85 -15.24
C PRO A 91 -0.85 8.46 -14.81
N LEU A 92 -0.32 9.45 -15.51
CA LEU A 92 0.96 10.07 -15.17
C LEU A 92 0.82 10.96 -13.94
N GLU A 93 -0.26 11.72 -13.84
CA GLU A 93 -0.55 12.53 -12.67
C GLU A 93 -0.83 11.64 -11.45
N ALA A 94 -1.70 10.61 -11.58
CA ALA A 94 -2.00 9.66 -10.51
C ALA A 94 -0.73 8.99 -9.95
N LYS A 95 0.23 8.63 -10.80
CA LYS A 95 1.51 8.01 -10.40
C LYS A 95 2.40 8.90 -9.54
N LYS A 96 2.20 10.21 -9.52
CA LYS A 96 2.94 11.10 -8.61
C LYS A 96 2.55 10.86 -7.14
N TYR A 97 1.32 10.43 -6.88
CA TYR A 97 0.74 10.27 -5.55
C TYR A 97 0.80 8.83 -5.02
N ILE A 98 1.49 7.92 -5.71
CA ILE A 98 1.60 6.52 -5.30
C ILE A 98 3.04 6.04 -5.36
N ALA A 99 3.47 5.27 -4.34
CA ALA A 99 4.68 4.47 -4.38
C ALA A 99 4.29 2.98 -4.44
N PHE A 100 5.13 2.16 -5.06
CA PHE A 100 4.88 0.73 -5.20
C PHE A 100 6.12 -0.08 -4.84
N VAL A 101 5.93 -1.11 -4.03
CA VAL A 101 6.95 -2.11 -3.70
C VAL A 101 6.38 -3.49 -4.04
N SER A 102 6.96 -4.13 -5.04
CA SER A 102 6.58 -5.47 -5.47
C SER A 102 7.20 -6.55 -4.58
N GLU A 103 6.65 -7.77 -4.62
CA GLU A 103 7.24 -8.95 -3.98
C GLU A 103 8.70 -9.15 -4.36
N ASN A 104 9.01 -8.98 -5.65
CA ASN A 104 10.37 -9.05 -6.18
C ASN A 104 10.81 -7.66 -6.62
N VAL A 105 11.46 -6.93 -5.72
CA VAL A 105 11.90 -5.55 -6.00
C VAL A 105 12.96 -5.55 -7.10
N MET A 106 12.61 -4.97 -8.24
CA MET A 106 13.48 -4.82 -9.39
C MET A 106 14.37 -3.59 -9.24
N LEU A 107 15.65 -3.79 -9.09
CA LEU A 107 16.68 -2.76 -8.89
C LEU A 107 17.81 -2.95 -9.90
N TYR A 108 18.54 -1.88 -10.18
CA TYR A 108 19.71 -1.93 -11.03
C TYR A 108 20.87 -2.60 -10.29
N GLY A 109 21.10 -3.89 -10.55
CA GLY A 109 22.05 -4.71 -9.82
C GLY A 109 23.51 -4.21 -9.86
N ASN A 110 23.91 -3.50 -10.92
CA ASN A 110 25.25 -2.91 -11.06
C ASN A 110 25.39 -1.57 -10.35
N PHE A 111 24.27 -0.93 -9.95
CA PHE A 111 24.29 0.27 -9.14
C PHE A 111 24.43 -0.07 -7.67
N THR A 112 24.97 0.86 -6.89
CA THR A 112 24.94 0.79 -5.42
C THR A 112 23.52 1.10 -4.90
N ALA A 113 23.28 0.86 -3.60
CA ALA A 113 22.00 1.24 -2.98
C ALA A 113 21.72 2.73 -3.16
N ARG A 114 22.70 3.57 -2.83
CA ARG A 114 22.60 5.01 -3.02
C ARG A 114 22.33 5.43 -4.47
N GLN A 115 23.01 4.80 -5.44
CA GLN A 115 22.78 5.10 -6.86
C GLN A 115 21.38 4.69 -7.33
N ASN A 116 20.84 3.57 -6.81
CA ASN A 116 19.45 3.20 -7.07
C ASN A 116 18.48 4.25 -6.48
N LEU A 117 18.68 4.69 -5.22
CA LEU A 117 17.86 5.72 -4.61
C LEU A 117 17.90 7.02 -5.42
N ASP A 118 19.08 7.48 -5.80
CA ASP A 118 19.27 8.71 -6.62
C ASP A 118 18.54 8.57 -7.96
N PHE A 119 18.68 7.43 -8.64
CA PHE A 119 18.01 7.17 -9.91
C PHE A 119 16.49 7.24 -9.79
N PHE A 120 15.92 6.53 -8.82
CA PHE A 120 14.46 6.48 -8.65
C PHE A 120 13.89 7.79 -8.08
N ALA A 121 14.64 8.51 -7.25
CA ALA A 121 14.27 9.85 -6.80
C ALA A 121 14.16 10.83 -7.97
N LYS A 122 15.15 10.86 -8.84
CA LYS A 122 15.15 11.69 -10.06
C LYS A 122 14.04 11.29 -11.02
N LEU A 123 13.78 9.99 -11.19
CA LEU A 123 12.67 9.50 -11.99
C LEU A 123 11.31 9.96 -11.41
N GLY A 124 11.22 10.08 -10.08
CA GLY A 124 10.06 10.64 -9.37
C GLY A 124 10.00 12.17 -9.35
N GLY A 125 10.91 12.86 -10.06
CA GLY A 125 10.94 14.33 -10.15
C GLY A 125 11.69 15.05 -9.02
N LYS A 126 12.38 14.30 -8.13
CA LYS A 126 13.20 14.89 -7.03
C LYS A 126 14.66 14.95 -7.46
N THR A 127 15.16 16.14 -7.82
CA THR A 127 16.49 16.33 -8.38
C THR A 127 17.54 16.85 -7.38
N ASP A 128 17.10 17.58 -6.35
CA ASP A 128 18.00 18.31 -5.45
C ASP A 128 18.08 17.65 -4.05
N ILE A 129 18.34 16.33 -4.03
CA ILE A 129 18.50 15.59 -2.79
C ILE A 129 19.97 15.53 -2.40
N ALA A 130 20.32 15.99 -1.20
CA ALA A 130 21.67 15.93 -0.70
C ALA A 130 22.11 14.48 -0.44
N LYS A 131 23.41 14.20 -0.59
CA LYS A 131 23.95 12.85 -0.36
C LYS A 131 23.58 12.28 1.02
N ASN A 132 23.56 13.13 2.03
CA ASN A 132 23.23 12.75 3.40
C ASN A 132 21.78 12.32 3.55
N ASP A 133 20.85 12.88 2.79
CA ASP A 133 19.42 12.51 2.87
C ASP A 133 19.20 11.09 2.36
N TYR A 134 19.94 10.66 1.33
CA TYR A 134 19.93 9.24 0.91
C TYR A 134 20.39 8.32 2.03
N TYR A 135 21.42 8.69 2.78
CA TYR A 135 21.93 7.89 3.89
C TYR A 135 20.92 7.84 5.05
N GLN A 136 20.29 8.97 5.38
CA GLN A 136 19.24 9.02 6.39
C GLN A 136 18.05 8.10 6.04
N VAL A 137 17.60 8.12 4.78
CA VAL A 137 16.53 7.23 4.32
C VAL A 137 16.95 5.76 4.40
N MET A 138 18.19 5.42 4.03
CA MET A 138 18.69 4.05 4.15
C MET A 138 18.82 3.60 5.60
N HIS A 139 19.22 4.47 6.53
CA HIS A 139 19.21 4.20 7.97
C HIS A 139 17.79 3.97 8.49
N ARG A 140 16.85 4.83 8.09
CA ARG A 140 15.43 4.71 8.47
C ARG A 140 14.84 3.36 8.12
N VAL A 141 15.19 2.77 6.98
CA VAL A 141 14.75 1.44 6.59
C VAL A 141 15.65 0.31 7.16
N SER A 142 16.48 0.61 8.15
CA SER A 142 17.39 -0.34 8.81
C SER A 142 18.31 -1.09 7.82
N LEU A 143 18.73 -0.43 6.73
CA LEU A 143 19.78 -0.95 5.87
C LEU A 143 21.13 -0.67 6.51
N GLN A 144 22.02 -1.68 6.58
CA GLN A 144 23.34 -1.54 7.22
C GLN A 144 24.22 -0.57 6.43
N GLU A 145 24.95 0.32 7.10
CA GLU A 145 25.81 1.33 6.46
C GLU A 145 26.78 0.75 5.41
N LYS A 146 27.37 -0.41 5.72
CA LYS A 146 28.27 -1.09 4.77
C LYS A 146 27.60 -1.43 3.43
N ALA A 147 26.27 -1.46 3.38
CA ALA A 147 25.51 -1.77 2.16
C ALA A 147 25.23 -0.54 1.30
N PHE A 148 25.37 0.68 1.84
CA PHE A 148 24.96 1.91 1.16
C PHE A 148 25.67 2.14 -0.18
N ASP A 149 26.96 1.85 -0.22
CA ASP A 149 27.79 1.95 -1.42
C ASP A 149 28.16 0.57 -2.01
N GLN A 150 27.50 -0.52 -1.56
CA GLN A 150 27.62 -1.84 -2.18
C GLN A 150 26.68 -1.98 -3.38
N ARG A 151 27.10 -2.75 -4.38
CA ARG A 151 26.28 -3.08 -5.56
C ARG A 151 25.10 -3.99 -5.17
N VAL A 152 23.92 -3.64 -5.63
CA VAL A 152 22.64 -4.31 -5.26
C VAL A 152 22.57 -5.76 -5.75
N LYS A 153 23.35 -6.17 -6.76
CA LYS A 153 23.43 -7.57 -7.19
C LYS A 153 23.80 -8.54 -6.06
N ASN A 154 24.50 -8.05 -5.04
CA ASN A 154 24.94 -8.84 -3.88
C ASN A 154 23.95 -8.78 -2.71
N PHE A 155 22.81 -8.11 -2.87
CA PHE A 155 21.82 -7.94 -1.80
C PHE A 155 20.98 -9.21 -1.61
N SER A 156 20.69 -9.54 -0.33
CA SER A 156 19.63 -10.50 0.01
C SER A 156 18.26 -9.99 -0.40
N LYS A 157 17.24 -10.86 -0.41
CA LYS A 157 15.84 -10.46 -0.67
C LYS A 157 15.42 -9.35 0.31
N GLY A 158 15.68 -9.52 1.61
CA GLY A 158 15.34 -8.52 2.63
C GLY A 158 16.04 -7.17 2.44
N MET A 159 17.31 -7.16 2.03
CA MET A 159 18.01 -5.90 1.71
C MET A 159 17.41 -5.20 0.49
N ARG A 160 16.96 -5.95 -0.53
CA ARG A 160 16.27 -5.38 -1.70
C ARG A 160 14.90 -4.81 -1.32
N GLN A 161 14.14 -5.52 -0.46
CA GLN A 161 12.88 -5.01 0.07
C GLN A 161 13.07 -3.70 0.85
N LYS A 162 14.05 -3.63 1.75
CA LYS A 162 14.40 -2.40 2.45
C LYS A 162 14.73 -1.24 1.50
N LEU A 163 15.50 -1.52 0.45
CA LEU A 163 15.83 -0.51 -0.55
C LEU A 163 14.60 -0.10 -1.37
N GLY A 164 13.67 -1.03 -1.67
CA GLY A 164 12.38 -0.73 -2.30
C GLY A 164 11.54 0.22 -1.45
N ILE A 165 11.49 -0.02 -0.13
CA ILE A 165 10.80 0.91 0.79
C ILE A 165 11.52 2.25 0.86
N ALA A 166 12.87 2.25 0.89
CA ALA A 166 13.64 3.50 0.87
C ALA A 166 13.30 4.35 -0.36
N ILE A 167 13.07 3.73 -1.51
CA ILE A 167 12.57 4.40 -2.73
C ILE A 167 11.17 4.98 -2.51
N ALA A 168 10.27 4.24 -1.85
CA ALA A 168 8.93 4.73 -1.54
C ALA A 168 8.97 5.91 -0.56
N VAL A 169 9.81 5.83 0.47
CA VAL A 169 10.04 6.90 1.46
C VAL A 169 10.57 8.16 0.78
N ILE A 170 11.60 8.05 -0.06
CA ILE A 170 12.21 9.22 -0.71
C ILE A 170 11.27 9.88 -1.71
N LYS A 171 10.39 9.10 -2.34
CA LYS A 171 9.33 9.60 -3.21
C LYS A 171 8.32 10.43 -2.45
N ASP A 172 8.07 10.08 -1.19
CA ASP A 172 7.15 10.77 -0.28
C ASP A 172 5.70 10.85 -0.78
N ALA A 173 5.26 9.83 -1.51
CA ALA A 173 3.88 9.76 -2.00
C ALA A 173 2.88 9.53 -0.84
N PRO A 174 1.64 10.09 -0.91
CA PRO A 174 0.63 9.88 0.12
C PRO A 174 0.07 8.45 0.13
N GLY A 175 0.09 7.75 -1.01
CA GLY A 175 -0.35 6.36 -1.14
C GLY A 175 0.83 5.40 -1.34
N ILE A 176 0.75 4.20 -0.75
CA ILE A 176 1.75 3.14 -0.91
C ILE A 176 1.04 1.83 -1.22
N LEU A 177 1.44 1.18 -2.31
CA LEU A 177 1.00 -0.16 -2.68
C LEU A 177 2.12 -1.16 -2.42
N LEU A 178 1.80 -2.26 -1.75
CA LEU A 178 2.73 -3.30 -1.37
C LEU A 178 2.19 -4.66 -1.81
N ASP A 179 2.89 -5.34 -2.71
CA ASP A 179 2.48 -6.67 -3.17
C ASP A 179 3.34 -7.75 -2.51
N GLU A 180 2.74 -8.52 -1.59
CA GLU A 180 3.38 -9.60 -0.82
C GLU A 180 4.76 -9.20 -0.22
N PRO A 181 4.88 -8.04 0.44
CA PRO A 181 6.17 -7.43 0.73
C PRO A 181 7.01 -8.21 1.76
N THR A 182 6.40 -9.07 2.56
CA THR A 182 7.08 -9.89 3.59
C THR A 182 7.32 -11.33 3.13
N SER A 183 6.88 -11.70 1.92
CA SER A 183 7.05 -13.04 1.36
C SER A 183 8.54 -13.44 1.28
N GLY A 184 8.90 -14.57 1.88
CA GLY A 184 10.26 -15.10 1.87
C GLY A 184 11.29 -14.26 2.65
N LEU A 185 10.85 -13.35 3.50
CA LEU A 185 11.70 -12.71 4.50
C LEU A 185 11.85 -13.60 5.73
N ASP A 186 13.02 -13.55 6.38
CA ASP A 186 13.17 -14.12 7.70
C ASP A 186 12.33 -13.33 8.74
N PRO A 187 12.02 -13.93 9.90
CA PRO A 187 11.14 -13.29 10.91
C PRO A 187 11.62 -11.90 11.35
N LYS A 188 12.94 -11.71 11.49
CA LYS A 188 13.51 -10.42 11.91
C LYS A 188 13.30 -9.36 10.83
N ALA A 189 13.63 -9.66 9.58
CA ALA A 189 13.46 -8.74 8.46
C ALA A 189 11.98 -8.38 8.24
N ALA A 190 11.06 -9.34 8.46
CA ALA A 190 9.63 -9.08 8.38
C ALA A 190 9.14 -8.15 9.50
N THR A 191 9.61 -8.32 10.74
CA THR A 191 9.28 -7.42 11.86
C THR A 191 9.80 -6.00 11.60
N GLU A 192 11.08 -5.86 11.22
CA GLU A 192 11.65 -4.54 10.85
C GLU A 192 10.87 -3.86 9.71
N PHE A 193 10.36 -4.66 8.75
CA PHE A 193 9.50 -4.13 7.70
C PHE A 193 8.17 -3.57 8.26
N LEU A 194 7.50 -4.30 9.15
CA LEU A 194 6.23 -3.86 9.73
C LEU A 194 6.40 -2.61 10.62
N GLU A 195 7.53 -2.49 11.33
CA GLU A 195 7.87 -1.29 12.10
C GLU A 195 7.95 -0.05 11.19
N ILE A 196 8.61 -0.16 10.03
CA ILE A 196 8.68 0.93 9.05
C ILE A 196 7.28 1.29 8.53
N MET A 197 6.43 0.30 8.26
CA MET A 197 5.06 0.55 7.82
C MET A 197 4.24 1.27 8.90
N ALA A 198 4.42 0.91 10.18
CA ALA A 198 3.77 1.60 11.29
C ALA A 198 4.23 3.07 11.42
N GLU A 199 5.49 3.38 11.12
CA GLU A 199 5.98 4.76 11.06
C GLU A 199 5.34 5.53 9.91
N LEU A 200 5.33 4.96 8.69
CA LEU A 200 4.74 5.59 7.51
C LEU A 200 3.24 5.86 7.70
N LYS A 201 2.53 4.94 8.35
CA LYS A 201 1.15 5.15 8.76
C LYS A 201 1.00 6.37 9.68
N LYS A 202 1.85 6.51 10.71
CA LYS A 202 1.83 7.68 11.63
C LYS A 202 2.10 9.00 10.90
N GLU A 203 2.81 8.95 9.78
CA GLU A 203 3.05 10.11 8.91
C GLU A 203 1.87 10.41 7.97
N GLY A 204 0.75 9.71 8.13
CA GLY A 204 -0.45 9.92 7.35
C GLY A 204 -0.46 9.21 5.99
N LYS A 205 0.43 8.25 5.73
CA LYS A 205 0.41 7.48 4.48
C LYS A 205 -0.77 6.51 4.46
N ALA A 206 -1.45 6.40 3.32
CA ALA A 206 -2.45 5.38 3.04
C ALA A 206 -1.77 4.16 2.41
N ILE A 207 -1.86 3.00 3.05
CA ILE A 207 -1.10 1.81 2.66
C ILE A 207 -2.06 0.68 2.30
N LEU A 208 -1.98 0.18 1.06
CA LEU A 208 -2.61 -1.08 0.65
C LEU A 208 -1.53 -2.16 0.58
N MET A 209 -1.66 -3.18 1.40
CA MET A 209 -0.76 -4.33 1.45
C MET A 209 -1.49 -5.61 1.07
N SER A 210 -1.10 -6.27 -0.02
CA SER A 210 -1.53 -7.64 -0.30
C SER A 210 -0.72 -8.63 0.53
N THR A 211 -1.36 -9.68 1.03
CA THR A 211 -0.68 -10.77 1.73
C THR A 211 -1.52 -12.04 1.73
N HIS A 212 -0.86 -13.19 1.89
CA HIS A 212 -1.49 -14.46 2.26
C HIS A 212 -1.21 -14.85 3.72
N ASP A 213 -0.42 -14.04 4.44
CA ASP A 213 -0.07 -14.26 5.84
C ASP A 213 -1.07 -13.57 6.78
N ILE A 214 -1.92 -14.39 7.40
CA ILE A 214 -2.97 -13.93 8.34
C ILE A 214 -2.37 -13.22 9.55
N PHE A 215 -1.23 -13.72 10.06
CA PHE A 215 -0.59 -13.16 11.24
C PHE A 215 -0.09 -11.74 10.96
N ARG A 216 0.56 -11.55 9.81
CA ARG A 216 1.03 -10.23 9.37
C ARG A 216 -0.12 -9.26 9.10
N ALA A 217 -1.20 -9.74 8.46
CA ALA A 217 -2.39 -8.92 8.25
C ALA A 217 -2.98 -8.44 9.58
N LYS A 218 -3.08 -9.31 10.58
CA LYS A 218 -3.60 -8.96 11.93
C LYS A 218 -2.66 -8.03 12.70
N GLU A 219 -1.35 -8.19 12.53
CA GLU A 219 -0.33 -7.42 13.25
C GLU A 219 -0.35 -5.94 12.86
N ILE A 220 -0.43 -5.62 11.57
CA ILE A 220 -0.27 -4.25 11.07
C ILE A 220 -1.56 -3.61 10.56
N GLY A 221 -2.53 -4.40 10.05
CA GLY A 221 -3.75 -3.89 9.42
C GLY A 221 -4.65 -3.13 10.38
N ASP A 222 -5.14 -1.98 9.96
CA ASP A 222 -6.26 -1.28 10.61
C ASP A 222 -7.58 -1.84 10.12
N ARG A 223 -7.64 -2.21 8.84
CA ARG A 223 -8.68 -3.04 8.27
C ARG A 223 -8.05 -4.20 7.50
N VAL A 224 -8.72 -5.35 7.56
CA VAL A 224 -8.37 -6.55 6.82
C VAL A 224 -9.54 -6.97 5.96
N GLY A 225 -9.34 -6.99 4.66
CA GLY A 225 -10.28 -7.53 3.70
C GLY A 225 -9.84 -8.91 3.24
N ILE A 226 -10.74 -9.91 3.26
CA ILE A 226 -10.50 -11.23 2.67
C ILE A 226 -10.99 -11.22 1.23
N MET A 227 -10.07 -11.49 0.32
CA MET A 227 -10.36 -11.62 -1.10
C MET A 227 -10.36 -13.09 -1.53
N ARG A 228 -11.41 -13.51 -2.24
CA ARG A 228 -11.56 -14.85 -2.81
C ARG A 228 -12.22 -14.76 -4.19
N GLU A 229 -11.64 -15.43 -5.17
CA GLU A 229 -12.19 -15.52 -6.54
C GLU A 229 -12.59 -14.16 -7.12
N GLY A 230 -11.73 -13.15 -6.91
CA GLY A 230 -11.94 -11.80 -7.37
C GLY A 230 -12.84 -10.92 -6.50
N ARG A 231 -13.50 -11.45 -5.49
CA ARG A 231 -14.46 -10.74 -4.63
C ARG A 231 -13.89 -10.46 -3.24
N LEU A 232 -14.22 -9.30 -2.71
CA LEU A 232 -14.04 -9.00 -1.29
C LEU A 232 -15.18 -9.67 -0.52
N VAL A 233 -14.89 -10.81 0.12
CA VAL A 233 -15.92 -11.61 0.79
C VAL A 233 -16.11 -11.26 2.26
N MET A 234 -15.17 -10.53 2.85
CA MET A 234 -15.23 -10.03 4.22
C MET A 234 -14.36 -8.80 4.36
N GLU A 235 -14.76 -7.88 5.20
CA GLU A 235 -13.94 -6.79 5.70
C GLU A 235 -14.13 -6.65 7.21
N ARG A 236 -13.03 -6.41 7.96
CA ARG A 236 -13.04 -6.20 9.42
C ARG A 236 -12.05 -5.13 9.80
N THR A 237 -12.44 -4.31 10.77
CA THR A 237 -11.54 -3.38 11.44
C THR A 237 -10.64 -4.10 12.45
N ARG A 238 -9.57 -3.44 12.86
CA ARG A 238 -8.68 -3.95 13.92
C ARG A 238 -9.45 -4.24 15.23
N GLU A 239 -10.43 -3.40 15.58
CA GLU A 239 -11.24 -3.53 16.78
C GLU A 239 -12.11 -4.79 16.73
N GLU A 240 -12.79 -5.03 15.61
CA GLU A 240 -13.56 -6.26 15.39
C GLU A 240 -12.66 -7.51 15.47
N LEU A 241 -11.45 -7.45 14.88
CA LEU A 241 -10.49 -8.56 14.89
C LEU A 241 -9.88 -8.86 16.28
N GLN A 242 -10.00 -7.96 17.26
CA GLN A 242 -9.61 -8.26 18.65
C GLN A 242 -10.54 -9.28 19.29
N HIS A 243 -11.80 -9.33 18.87
CA HIS A 243 -12.85 -10.20 19.42
C HIS A 243 -13.14 -11.41 18.55
N GLU A 244 -12.58 -11.47 17.34
CA GLU A 244 -12.79 -12.54 16.37
C GLU A 244 -11.49 -13.32 16.09
N ASP A 245 -11.61 -14.62 15.86
CA ASP A 245 -10.50 -15.46 15.40
C ASP A 245 -10.38 -15.41 13.86
N LEU A 246 -9.54 -14.49 13.38
CA LEU A 246 -9.30 -14.31 11.95
C LEU A 246 -8.88 -15.63 11.25
N ASN A 247 -8.15 -16.51 11.95
CA ASN A 247 -7.76 -17.82 11.39
C ASN A 247 -8.99 -18.70 11.11
N LYS A 248 -9.93 -18.78 12.09
CA LYS A 248 -11.17 -19.55 11.89
C LYS A 248 -12.01 -18.96 10.77
N ILE A 249 -12.13 -17.63 10.75
CA ILE A 249 -12.88 -16.92 9.70
C ILE A 249 -12.26 -17.22 8.33
N TYR A 250 -10.96 -17.04 8.17
CA TYR A 250 -10.24 -17.29 6.93
C TYR A 250 -10.41 -18.77 6.47
N ILE A 251 -10.21 -19.74 7.38
CA ILE A 251 -10.38 -21.16 7.07
C ILE A 251 -11.83 -21.46 6.63
N ASN A 252 -12.83 -20.88 7.28
CA ASN A 252 -14.23 -21.07 6.91
C ASN A 252 -14.53 -20.55 5.51
N TYR A 253 -14.03 -19.37 5.17
CA TYR A 253 -14.17 -18.82 3.81
C TYR A 253 -13.42 -19.64 2.76
N MET A 254 -12.28 -20.24 3.10
CA MET A 254 -11.55 -21.10 2.17
C MET A 254 -12.22 -22.47 1.98
N LYS A 255 -12.74 -23.11 3.05
CA LYS A 255 -13.41 -24.42 3.00
C LYS A 255 -14.78 -24.39 2.32
N SER A 256 -15.55 -23.31 2.48
CA SER A 256 -16.86 -23.19 1.81
C SER A 256 -16.76 -23.17 0.28
N ALA A 257 -15.57 -22.90 -0.28
CA ALA A 257 -15.31 -22.99 -1.71
C ALA A 257 -15.15 -24.43 -2.21
N GLU A 258 -14.49 -25.30 -1.44
CA GLU A 258 -14.29 -26.70 -1.82
C GLU A 258 -15.62 -27.48 -1.86
N GLN A 259 -16.58 -27.10 -1.01
CA GLN A 259 -17.92 -27.70 -0.96
C GLN A 259 -18.87 -27.18 -2.04
N ALA A 260 -18.63 -26.01 -2.62
CA ALA A 260 -19.44 -25.45 -3.70
C ALA A 260 -18.93 -25.86 -5.10
N ALA A 261 -17.73 -26.43 -5.18
CA ALA A 261 -17.09 -26.90 -6.41
C ALA A 261 -17.14 -28.43 -6.59
N ALA A 262 -17.67 -29.16 -5.58
CA ALA A 262 -17.90 -30.60 -5.60
C ALA A 262 -19.38 -30.92 -5.84
#